data_aba578e9e972bf3065f722c6059e7678
#
_entry.id   aba578e9e972bf3065f722c6059e7678
#
_cell.length_a   1.000
_cell.length_b   1.000
_cell.length_c   1.000
_cell.angle_alpha   90.00
_cell.angle_beta   90.00
_cell.angle_gamma   90.00
#
_symmetry.space_group_name_H-M   'P 1'
#
loop_
_entity.id
_entity.type
_entity.pdbx_description
1 polymer ?
#
loop_
_entity_poly.entity_id
_entity_poly.type
_entity_poly.pdbx_seq_one_letter_code
_entity_poly.pdbx_strand_id
1 'polypeptide(L)'
;IIGRLVGSEMCIRDSFFVADDVHPQTLEVVKTRAKYIGFDVQVGSLESLPEQDVFGALVQYPGTTGEVRDLTDIIAKAQANKTLVAVATDLLASALLKPAGEMGADVVIGSAQRFGVPMGYGGPHAAFMATREKHKRTIPGRVIGVSIDTKGNQALRMAMQTREQHIRREKATSNICTAQALLANMASFYAVYHGAEGLPVSYTHLRAHETTDN
;
A
#
# COMPACT_ATOMS: atom_id res chain seq x y z
N ILE A 1 -1.57 4.13 -10.71
CA ILE A 1 -2.97 3.68 -10.53
C ILE A 1 -3.92 4.81 -10.89
N ILE A 2 -3.64 6.04 -10.45
CA ILE A 2 -4.51 7.20 -10.60
C ILE A 2 -4.74 7.57 -12.08
N GLY A 3 -3.72 7.52 -12.95
CA GLY A 3 -3.84 7.92 -14.35
C GLY A 3 -4.68 7.04 -15.28
N ARG A 4 -5.26 5.93 -14.80
CA ARG A 4 -6.08 5.00 -15.60
C ARG A 4 -7.45 4.67 -15.02
N LEU A 5 -7.76 5.19 -13.86
CA LEU A 5 -9.10 5.16 -13.29
C LEU A 5 -10.02 6.22 -13.91
N VAL A 6 -9.50 7.04 -14.82
CA VAL A 6 -10.25 8.05 -15.58
C VAL A 6 -10.98 7.36 -16.74
N GLY A 7 -12.00 6.59 -16.40
CA GLY A 7 -13.09 6.26 -17.30
C GLY A 7 -14.14 7.36 -17.23
N SER A 8 -14.98 7.49 -18.22
CA SER A 8 -15.90 8.59 -18.45
C SER A 8 -16.82 9.00 -17.29
N GLU A 9 -16.93 8.21 -16.24
CA GLU A 9 -17.74 8.55 -15.05
C GLU A 9 -16.88 9.08 -13.89
N MET A 10 -15.56 8.94 -13.93
CA MET A 10 -14.65 9.42 -12.89
C MET A 10 -14.12 10.84 -13.16
N CYS A 11 -14.42 11.40 -14.33
CA CYS A 11 -14.12 12.80 -14.67
C CYS A 11 -14.98 13.83 -13.89
N ILE A 12 -15.94 13.36 -13.07
CA ILE A 12 -16.80 14.25 -12.27
C ILE A 12 -16.22 14.45 -10.87
N ARG A 13 -15.35 13.54 -10.40
CA ARG A 13 -14.70 13.62 -9.09
C ARG A 13 -13.21 13.80 -9.30
N ASP A 14 -12.69 14.95 -8.98
CA ASP A 14 -11.29 15.36 -9.10
C ASP A 14 -10.58 15.42 -7.73
N SER A 15 -11.29 15.09 -6.67
CA SER A 15 -10.82 15.21 -5.29
C SER A 15 -10.43 13.86 -4.69
N PHE A 16 -9.32 13.86 -3.95
CA PHE A 16 -8.80 12.74 -3.19
C PHE A 16 -8.73 13.08 -1.71
N PHE A 17 -9.29 12.24 -0.87
CA PHE A 17 -9.30 12.46 0.58
C PHE A 17 -8.07 11.84 1.25
N VAL A 18 -7.52 12.53 2.23
CA VAL A 18 -6.46 12.02 3.11
C VAL A 18 -6.87 12.25 4.56
N ALA A 19 -6.93 11.18 5.34
CA ALA A 19 -7.21 11.31 6.76
C ALA A 19 -6.11 12.12 7.47
N ASP A 20 -6.49 12.95 8.42
CA ASP A 20 -5.58 13.88 9.11
C ASP A 20 -4.56 13.17 10.03
N ASP A 21 -4.80 11.91 10.35
CA ASP A 21 -3.89 11.05 11.10
C ASP A 21 -2.87 10.30 10.21
N VAL A 22 -2.86 10.53 8.90
CA VAL A 22 -1.83 10.03 7.98
C VAL A 22 -0.49 10.70 8.29
N HIS A 23 0.59 9.95 8.19
CA HIS A 23 1.95 10.49 8.43
C HIS A 23 2.21 11.74 7.60
N PRO A 24 2.75 12.82 8.19
CA PRO A 24 2.96 14.09 7.50
C PRO A 24 3.77 13.98 6.22
N GLN A 25 4.81 13.13 6.22
CA GLN A 25 5.64 12.89 5.03
C GLN A 25 4.82 12.24 3.89
N THR A 26 3.92 11.33 4.23
CA THR A 26 3.04 10.69 3.25
C THR A 26 2.06 11.70 2.66
N LEU A 27 1.48 12.55 3.50
CA LEU A 27 0.58 13.62 3.07
C LEU A 27 1.28 14.57 2.07
N GLU A 28 2.50 15.01 2.35
CA GLU A 28 3.25 15.88 1.46
C GLU A 28 3.61 15.22 0.12
N VAL A 29 3.90 13.93 0.11
CA VAL A 29 4.08 13.16 -1.14
C VAL A 29 2.78 13.10 -1.93
N VAL A 30 1.64 12.86 -1.27
CA VAL A 30 0.33 12.83 -1.94
C VAL A 30 0.02 14.19 -2.56
N LYS A 31 0.15 15.29 -1.82
CA LYS A 31 -0.06 16.66 -2.31
C LYS A 31 0.84 16.98 -3.52
N THR A 32 2.13 16.64 -3.42
CA THR A 32 3.09 16.87 -4.50
C THR A 32 2.66 16.15 -5.77
N ARG A 33 2.26 14.88 -5.67
CA ARG A 33 1.84 14.10 -6.83
C ARG A 33 0.49 14.58 -7.40
N ALA A 34 -0.46 14.88 -6.54
CA ALA A 34 -1.79 15.37 -6.93
C ALA A 34 -1.71 16.66 -7.73
N LYS A 35 -0.85 17.60 -7.31
CA LYS A 35 -0.62 18.89 -7.98
C LYS A 35 -0.30 18.74 -9.47
N TYR A 36 0.57 17.79 -9.84
CA TYR A 36 1.02 17.63 -11.22
C TYR A 36 0.04 16.87 -12.12
N ILE A 37 -0.95 16.22 -11.55
CA ILE A 37 -2.00 15.52 -12.31
C ILE A 37 -3.37 16.22 -12.19
N GLY A 38 -3.40 17.37 -11.50
CA GLY A 38 -4.59 18.22 -11.41
C GLY A 38 -5.68 17.71 -10.46
N PHE A 39 -5.32 16.92 -9.45
CA PHE A 39 -6.27 16.49 -8.42
C PHE A 39 -6.20 17.38 -7.19
N ASP A 40 -7.38 17.66 -6.63
CA ASP A 40 -7.50 18.33 -5.33
C ASP A 40 -7.30 17.32 -4.18
N VAL A 41 -6.63 17.76 -3.11
CA VAL A 41 -6.38 16.94 -1.92
C VAL A 41 -7.11 17.54 -0.74
N GLN A 42 -8.15 16.85 -0.29
CA GLN A 42 -8.92 17.19 0.90
C GLN A 42 -8.35 16.47 2.11
N VAL A 43 -8.05 17.20 3.18
CA VAL A 43 -7.57 16.62 4.44
C VAL A 43 -8.63 16.83 5.50
N GLY A 44 -8.99 15.78 6.21
CA GLY A 44 -10.03 15.85 7.24
C GLY A 44 -10.02 14.67 8.19
N SER A 45 -10.88 14.73 9.19
CA SER A 45 -11.01 13.63 10.13
C SER A 45 -11.55 12.37 9.46
N LEU A 46 -11.12 11.23 9.93
CA LEU A 46 -11.53 9.92 9.41
C LEU A 46 -13.05 9.75 9.40
N GLU A 47 -13.73 10.30 10.40
CA GLU A 47 -15.19 10.24 10.56
C GLU A 47 -15.93 10.98 9.46
N SER A 48 -15.31 12.01 8.89
CA SER A 48 -15.91 12.80 7.81
C SER A 48 -15.83 12.14 6.45
N LEU A 49 -14.98 11.12 6.27
CA LEU A 49 -14.76 10.45 4.99
C LEU A 49 -16.04 9.95 4.30
N PRO A 50 -17.01 9.33 5.00
CA PRO A 50 -18.21 8.83 4.33
C PRO A 50 -19.09 9.91 3.69
N GLU A 51 -18.95 11.18 4.11
CA GLU A 51 -19.73 12.31 3.62
C GLU A 51 -19.06 13.02 2.44
N GLN A 52 -17.80 12.66 2.13
CA GLN A 52 -17.04 13.34 1.10
C GLN A 52 -17.35 12.80 -0.30
N ASP A 53 -17.47 13.71 -1.25
CA ASP A 53 -17.62 13.37 -2.68
C ASP A 53 -16.24 13.27 -3.35
N VAL A 54 -15.53 12.16 -3.08
CA VAL A 54 -14.18 11.92 -3.55
C VAL A 54 -14.07 10.59 -4.28
N PHE A 55 -13.15 10.49 -5.26
CA PHE A 55 -12.95 9.24 -5.99
C PHE A 55 -12.16 8.21 -5.19
N GLY A 56 -11.37 8.65 -4.22
CA GLY A 56 -10.55 7.78 -3.41
C GLY A 56 -10.09 8.43 -2.12
N ALA A 57 -9.68 7.61 -1.17
CA ALA A 57 -9.19 8.04 0.12
C ALA A 57 -7.95 7.28 0.55
N LEU A 58 -7.08 7.96 1.30
CA LEU A 58 -5.96 7.36 2.02
C LEU A 58 -6.19 7.49 3.52
N VAL A 59 -6.12 6.37 4.21
CA VAL A 59 -6.26 6.24 5.66
C VAL A 59 -5.00 5.59 6.22
N GLN A 60 -4.61 5.95 7.43
CA GLN A 60 -3.47 5.38 8.14
C GLN A 60 -3.94 4.40 9.23
N TYR A 61 -3.26 3.24 9.34
CA TYR A 61 -3.57 2.24 10.36
C TYR A 61 -2.32 1.44 10.77
N PRO A 62 -1.88 1.49 12.04
CA PRO A 62 -2.29 2.47 13.06
C PRO A 62 -2.06 3.92 12.63
N GLY A 63 -2.80 4.86 13.22
CA GLY A 63 -2.64 6.29 12.97
C GLY A 63 -1.27 6.83 13.41
N THR A 64 -0.93 8.05 13.01
CA THR A 64 0.35 8.70 13.33
C THR A 64 0.60 8.81 14.84
N THR A 65 -0.46 8.99 15.62
CA THR A 65 -0.39 9.05 17.10
C THR A 65 -0.41 7.67 17.77
N GLY A 66 -0.40 6.59 16.98
CA GLY A 66 -0.48 5.21 17.47
C GLY A 66 -1.90 4.73 17.76
N GLU A 67 -2.92 5.48 17.39
CA GLU A 67 -4.30 5.08 17.57
C GLU A 67 -4.67 3.90 16.68
N VAL A 68 -5.32 2.89 17.27
CA VAL A 68 -5.80 1.68 16.59
C VAL A 68 -7.34 1.73 16.58
N ARG A 69 -7.92 1.86 15.38
CA ARG A 69 -9.37 1.91 15.17
C ARG A 69 -9.83 0.78 14.27
N ASP A 70 -11.02 0.25 14.49
CA ASP A 70 -11.64 -0.62 13.48
C ASP A 70 -12.21 0.24 12.34
N LEU A 71 -11.63 0.08 11.16
CA LEU A 71 -11.99 0.85 9.96
C LEU A 71 -13.15 0.23 9.18
N THR A 72 -13.69 -0.92 9.60
CA THR A 72 -14.64 -1.72 8.83
C THR A 72 -15.86 -0.91 8.40
N ASP A 73 -16.51 -0.22 9.34
CA ASP A 73 -17.74 0.54 9.05
C ASP A 73 -17.49 1.76 8.19
N ILE A 74 -16.39 2.47 8.43
CA ILE A 74 -16.03 3.68 7.68
C ILE A 74 -15.69 3.30 6.24
N ILE A 75 -14.92 2.23 6.04
CA ILE A 75 -14.58 1.73 4.71
C ILE A 75 -15.85 1.32 3.97
N ALA A 76 -16.74 0.57 4.60
CA ALA A 76 -17.99 0.13 3.97
C ALA A 76 -18.88 1.31 3.55
N LYS A 77 -19.01 2.33 4.38
CA LYS A 77 -19.78 3.55 4.07
C LYS A 77 -19.15 4.35 2.92
N ALA A 78 -17.82 4.53 2.93
CA ALA A 78 -17.12 5.21 1.84
C ALA A 78 -17.26 4.46 0.51
N GLN A 79 -17.16 3.13 0.53
CA GLN A 79 -17.34 2.30 -0.66
C GLN A 79 -18.79 2.31 -1.19
N ALA A 80 -19.78 2.45 -0.31
CA ALA A 80 -21.19 2.65 -0.73
C ALA A 80 -21.34 3.92 -1.59
N ASN A 81 -20.53 4.95 -1.33
CA ASN A 81 -20.44 6.17 -2.11
C ASN A 81 -19.44 6.07 -3.28
N LYS A 82 -19.04 4.87 -3.66
CA LYS A 82 -18.08 4.58 -4.76
C LYS A 82 -16.68 5.16 -4.54
N THR A 83 -16.29 5.48 -3.31
CA THR A 83 -14.94 5.90 -2.94
C THR A 83 -14.04 4.69 -2.79
N LEU A 84 -12.90 4.66 -3.48
CA LEU A 84 -11.87 3.64 -3.29
C LEU A 84 -11.06 3.95 -2.03
N VAL A 85 -10.92 2.97 -1.14
CA VAL A 85 -10.19 3.19 0.11
C VAL A 85 -8.85 2.46 0.08
N ALA A 86 -7.77 3.24 0.15
CA ALA A 86 -6.42 2.78 0.37
C ALA A 86 -6.06 2.95 1.85
N VAL A 87 -5.46 1.92 2.45
CA VAL A 87 -4.98 1.97 3.83
C VAL A 87 -3.46 1.83 3.82
N ALA A 88 -2.79 2.84 4.37
CA ALA A 88 -1.37 2.77 4.69
C ALA A 88 -1.21 2.08 6.04
N THR A 89 -0.39 1.03 6.12
CA THR A 89 -0.27 0.22 7.35
C THR A 89 1.15 -0.25 7.59
N ASP A 90 1.41 -0.60 8.85
CA ASP A 90 2.60 -1.33 9.25
C ASP A 90 2.37 -2.84 9.10
N LEU A 91 3.14 -3.47 8.24
CA LEU A 91 3.00 -4.90 7.98
C LEU A 91 3.25 -5.75 9.23
N LEU A 92 4.18 -5.34 10.09
CA LEU A 92 4.47 -6.09 11.33
C LEU A 92 3.33 -5.96 12.35
N ALA A 93 2.68 -4.79 12.42
CA ALA A 93 1.49 -4.60 13.25
C ALA A 93 0.33 -5.53 12.81
N SER A 94 0.24 -5.84 11.53
CA SER A 94 -0.77 -6.76 10.99
C SER A 94 -0.62 -8.22 11.48
N ALA A 95 0.51 -8.57 12.13
CA ALA A 95 0.67 -9.86 12.81
C ALA A 95 -0.11 -9.95 14.14
N LEU A 96 -0.49 -8.80 14.72
CA LEU A 96 -1.25 -8.72 15.97
C LEU A 96 -2.64 -8.11 15.80
N LEU A 97 -2.75 -7.15 14.88
CA LEU A 97 -3.98 -6.40 14.65
C LEU A 97 -4.74 -7.00 13.46
N LYS A 98 -6.05 -6.78 13.44
CA LYS A 98 -6.88 -7.17 12.29
C LYS A 98 -6.34 -6.52 11.01
N PRO A 99 -5.98 -7.30 9.98
CA PRO A 99 -5.43 -6.74 8.75
C PRO A 99 -6.43 -5.82 8.03
N ALA A 100 -5.94 -4.71 7.47
CA ALA A 100 -6.78 -3.74 6.77
C ALA A 100 -7.54 -4.32 5.57
N GLY A 101 -6.98 -5.35 4.93
CA GLY A 101 -7.68 -6.09 3.88
C GLY A 101 -8.94 -6.81 4.37
N GLU A 102 -8.93 -7.36 5.59
CA GLU A 102 -10.08 -7.99 6.23
C GLU A 102 -11.13 -6.96 6.69
N MET A 103 -10.72 -5.72 6.96
CA MET A 103 -11.64 -4.62 7.22
C MET A 103 -12.30 -4.08 5.93
N GLY A 104 -11.91 -4.59 4.76
CA GLY A 104 -12.55 -4.23 3.51
C GLY A 104 -11.78 -3.27 2.63
N ALA A 105 -10.56 -2.87 2.96
CA ALA A 105 -9.75 -1.98 2.11
C ALA A 105 -9.65 -2.47 0.65
N ASP A 106 -9.66 -1.56 -0.31
CA ASP A 106 -9.44 -1.89 -1.72
C ASP A 106 -7.96 -2.05 -2.04
N VAL A 107 -7.12 -1.25 -1.38
CA VAL A 107 -5.67 -1.28 -1.51
C VAL A 107 -5.05 -1.15 -0.12
N VAL A 108 -4.02 -1.94 0.14
CA VAL A 108 -3.21 -1.83 1.37
C VAL A 108 -1.77 -1.65 0.95
N ILE A 109 -1.11 -0.65 1.51
CA ILE A 109 0.28 -0.31 1.21
C ILE A 109 1.06 -0.09 2.50
N GLY A 110 2.36 -0.26 2.44
CA GLY A 110 3.23 0.06 3.57
C GLY A 110 4.69 -0.28 3.32
N SER A 111 5.50 0.06 4.29
CA SER A 111 6.92 -0.29 4.30
C SER A 111 7.13 -1.69 4.87
N ALA A 112 8.04 -2.46 4.29
CA ALA A 112 8.52 -3.72 4.84
C ALA A 112 9.85 -3.55 5.62
N GLN A 113 10.25 -2.34 5.94
CA GLN A 113 11.52 -2.07 6.62
C GLN A 113 11.63 -2.78 7.97
N ARG A 114 10.53 -2.88 8.72
CA ARG A 114 10.48 -3.57 10.01
C ARG A 114 10.66 -5.10 9.92
N PHE A 115 10.74 -5.62 8.70
CA PHE A 115 11.11 -7.02 8.44
C PHE A 115 12.62 -7.16 8.24
N GLY A 116 13.41 -6.65 9.17
CA GLY A 116 14.87 -6.82 9.21
C GLY A 116 15.64 -5.99 8.20
N VAL A 117 15.03 -5.00 7.56
CA VAL A 117 15.71 -4.12 6.60
C VAL A 117 16.34 -2.93 7.34
N PRO A 118 17.67 -2.75 7.33
CA PRO A 118 18.32 -1.64 8.02
C PRO A 118 17.96 -0.29 7.38
N MET A 119 17.98 0.79 8.17
CA MET A 119 17.70 2.13 7.67
C MET A 119 18.71 2.65 6.65
N GLY A 120 19.97 2.20 6.73
CA GLY A 120 20.98 2.44 5.69
C GLY A 120 21.19 3.92 5.34
N TYR A 121 21.18 4.81 6.34
CA TYR A 121 21.29 6.26 6.15
C TYR A 121 20.24 6.85 5.18
N GLY A 122 19.01 6.36 5.23
CA GLY A 122 17.96 6.77 4.30
C GLY A 122 18.04 6.10 2.92
N GLY A 123 18.74 4.98 2.83
CA GLY A 123 18.82 4.15 1.62
C GLY A 123 17.49 3.58 1.19
N PRO A 124 17.47 2.80 0.10
CA PRO A 124 16.22 2.27 -0.45
C PRO A 124 15.50 1.38 0.57
N HIS A 125 14.18 1.42 0.55
CA HIS A 125 13.30 0.62 1.39
C HIS A 125 12.54 -0.40 0.57
N ALA A 126 12.29 -1.58 1.13
CA ALA A 126 11.29 -2.49 0.62
C ALA A 126 9.90 -1.99 1.04
N ALA A 127 8.92 -2.18 0.15
CA ALA A 127 7.54 -1.87 0.42
C ALA A 127 6.65 -3.02 -0.05
N PHE A 128 5.43 -3.06 0.41
CA PHE A 128 4.43 -4.00 -0.06
C PHE A 128 3.20 -3.28 -0.56
N MET A 129 2.48 -3.96 -1.41
CA MET A 129 1.17 -3.55 -1.91
C MET A 129 0.28 -4.78 -2.04
N ALA A 130 -0.89 -4.73 -1.45
CA ALA A 130 -1.93 -5.72 -1.60
C ALA A 130 -3.19 -5.06 -2.14
N THR A 131 -3.95 -5.75 -2.98
CA THR A 131 -5.19 -5.24 -3.54
C THR A 131 -6.16 -6.36 -3.87
N ARG A 132 -7.42 -6.01 -4.05
CA ARG A 132 -8.45 -6.98 -4.44
C ARG A 132 -8.26 -7.45 -5.89
N GLU A 133 -8.73 -8.65 -6.17
CA GLU A 133 -8.64 -9.30 -7.48
C GLU A 133 -9.17 -8.39 -8.62
N LYS A 134 -10.24 -7.63 -8.38
CA LYS A 134 -10.81 -6.69 -9.38
C LYS A 134 -9.82 -5.64 -9.88
N HIS A 135 -8.80 -5.30 -9.08
CA HIS A 135 -7.81 -4.26 -9.42
C HIS A 135 -6.50 -4.80 -10.00
N LYS A 136 -6.35 -6.12 -10.12
CA LYS A 136 -5.10 -6.76 -10.58
C LYS A 136 -4.52 -6.23 -11.90
N ARG A 137 -5.38 -5.73 -12.79
CA ARG A 137 -4.96 -5.20 -14.09
C ARG A 137 -4.46 -3.76 -14.02
N THR A 138 -4.76 -3.04 -12.95
CA THR A 138 -4.43 -1.60 -12.79
C THR A 138 -3.29 -1.35 -11.81
N ILE A 139 -2.84 -2.36 -11.06
CA ILE A 139 -1.70 -2.22 -10.15
C ILE A 139 -0.43 -1.86 -10.89
N PRO A 140 0.48 -1.07 -10.28
CA PRO A 140 1.80 -0.80 -10.84
C PRO A 140 2.71 -2.04 -10.76
N GLY A 141 3.81 -2.02 -11.51
CA GLY A 141 4.84 -3.05 -11.45
C GLY A 141 4.54 -4.30 -12.28
N ARG A 142 5.43 -5.26 -12.17
CA ARG A 142 5.30 -6.58 -12.78
C ARG A 142 4.55 -7.52 -11.86
N VAL A 143 3.73 -8.36 -12.46
CA VAL A 143 3.15 -9.52 -11.77
C VAL A 143 3.79 -10.77 -12.35
N ILE A 144 4.42 -11.57 -11.52
CA ILE A 144 5.05 -12.82 -11.91
C ILE A 144 4.12 -13.96 -11.48
N GLY A 145 3.77 -14.80 -12.43
CA GLY A 145 2.94 -15.98 -12.22
C GLY A 145 3.75 -17.27 -12.32
N VAL A 146 3.24 -18.29 -11.66
CA VAL A 146 3.76 -19.66 -11.77
C VAL A 146 3.14 -20.33 -13.00
N SER A 147 3.97 -20.97 -13.80
CA SER A 147 3.59 -21.70 -15.02
C SER A 147 4.39 -23.00 -15.08
N ILE A 148 4.31 -23.70 -16.18
CA ILE A 148 5.15 -24.87 -16.49
C ILE A 148 5.95 -24.62 -17.77
N ASP A 149 7.17 -25.17 -17.83
CA ASP A 149 7.98 -25.14 -19.04
C ASP A 149 7.58 -26.26 -20.02
N THR A 150 8.24 -26.34 -21.14
CA THR A 150 7.99 -27.37 -22.17
C THR A 150 8.32 -28.81 -21.72
N LYS A 151 9.05 -28.94 -20.60
CA LYS A 151 9.41 -30.23 -20.00
C LYS A 151 8.52 -30.59 -18.82
N GLY A 152 7.52 -29.77 -18.50
CA GLY A 152 6.62 -29.97 -17.37
C GLY A 152 7.13 -29.50 -16.01
N ASN A 153 8.31 -28.84 -15.94
CA ASN A 153 8.83 -28.30 -14.69
C ASN A 153 8.17 -26.95 -14.37
N GLN A 154 8.14 -26.61 -13.08
CA GLN A 154 7.70 -25.30 -12.63
C GLN A 154 8.56 -24.19 -13.23
N ALA A 155 7.93 -23.18 -13.80
CA ALA A 155 8.58 -22.01 -14.38
C ALA A 155 7.88 -20.72 -13.97
N LEU A 156 8.66 -19.65 -13.84
CA LEU A 156 8.13 -18.33 -13.57
C LEU A 156 8.04 -17.53 -14.87
N ARG A 157 6.95 -16.82 -15.07
CA ARG A 157 6.76 -15.95 -16.22
C ARG A 157 6.03 -14.68 -15.85
N MET A 158 6.22 -13.63 -16.64
CA MET A 158 5.36 -12.45 -16.52
C MET A 158 3.91 -12.84 -16.78
N ALA A 159 3.06 -12.55 -15.81
CA ALA A 159 1.62 -12.73 -15.90
C ALA A 159 0.94 -11.43 -16.27
N MET A 160 -0.27 -11.54 -16.83
CA MET A 160 -1.12 -10.41 -17.21
C MET A 160 -0.55 -9.63 -18.41
N GLN A 161 -0.61 -8.29 -18.37
CA GLN A 161 -0.13 -7.46 -19.47
C GLN A 161 1.22 -6.83 -19.14
N THR A 162 2.02 -6.59 -20.18
CA THR A 162 3.25 -5.81 -20.06
C THR A 162 2.94 -4.36 -19.71
N ARG A 163 3.72 -3.77 -18.78
CA ARG A 163 3.53 -2.40 -18.27
C ARG A 163 4.81 -1.59 -18.33
N GLU A 164 5.88 -2.19 -18.84
CA GLU A 164 7.21 -1.60 -18.86
C GLU A 164 7.32 -0.47 -19.87
N GLN A 165 8.13 0.51 -19.51
CA GLN A 165 8.38 1.69 -20.34
C GLN A 165 9.01 1.35 -21.69
N HIS A 166 9.92 0.39 -21.76
CA HIS A 166 10.55 -0.03 -23.00
C HIS A 166 9.59 -0.71 -23.99
N ILE A 167 8.44 -1.17 -23.53
CA ILE A 167 7.40 -1.80 -24.35
C ILE A 167 6.26 -0.80 -24.64
N ARG A 168 5.74 -0.15 -23.61
CA ARG A 168 4.57 0.72 -23.71
C ARG A 168 4.88 2.20 -23.82
N ARG A 169 6.14 2.59 -23.73
CA ARG A 169 6.63 3.98 -23.82
C ARG A 169 5.83 4.90 -22.88
N GLU A 170 5.24 5.97 -23.39
CA GLU A 170 4.44 6.93 -22.63
C GLU A 170 3.16 6.34 -21.98
N LYS A 171 2.73 5.16 -22.44
CA LYS A 171 1.57 4.44 -21.88
C LYS A 171 1.95 3.46 -20.77
N ALA A 172 3.22 3.42 -20.37
CA ALA A 172 3.65 2.58 -19.26
C ALA A 172 3.07 3.08 -17.93
N THR A 173 2.64 2.16 -17.08
CA THR A 173 2.06 2.50 -15.78
C THR A 173 3.11 2.54 -14.67
N SER A 174 4.31 2.03 -14.92
CA SER A 174 5.39 2.00 -13.93
C SER A 174 6.73 1.80 -14.61
N ASN A 175 7.77 2.35 -13.97
CA ASN A 175 9.15 1.97 -14.21
C ASN A 175 9.57 0.88 -13.23
N ILE A 176 10.51 0.04 -13.65
CA ILE A 176 11.06 -1.00 -12.80
C ILE A 176 12.45 -0.58 -12.36
N CYS A 177 12.65 -0.60 -11.05
CA CYS A 177 13.93 -0.48 -10.41
C CYS A 177 14.25 -1.77 -9.66
N THR A 178 15.45 -2.27 -9.78
CA THR A 178 15.91 -3.49 -9.11
C THR A 178 16.57 -3.22 -7.76
N ALA A 179 16.71 -1.96 -7.35
CA ALA A 179 17.38 -1.58 -6.10
C ALA A 179 16.75 -2.25 -4.86
N GLN A 180 15.44 -2.42 -4.86
CA GLN A 180 14.70 -3.00 -3.75
C GLN A 180 14.62 -4.54 -3.76
N ALA A 181 15.13 -5.22 -4.79
CA ALA A 181 15.02 -6.67 -4.90
C ALA A 181 15.70 -7.40 -3.74
N LEU A 182 16.93 -7.01 -3.37
CA LEU A 182 17.63 -7.58 -2.21
C LEU A 182 16.87 -7.32 -0.91
N LEU A 183 16.35 -6.12 -0.71
CA LEU A 183 15.61 -5.76 0.49
C LEU A 183 14.29 -6.53 0.61
N ALA A 184 13.61 -6.77 -0.51
CA ALA A 184 12.43 -7.62 -0.55
C ALA A 184 12.75 -9.07 -0.17
N ASN A 185 13.88 -9.60 -0.64
CA ASN A 185 14.36 -10.92 -0.24
C ASN A 185 14.70 -10.96 1.26
N MET A 186 15.39 -9.94 1.79
CA MET A 186 15.69 -9.84 3.23
C MET A 186 14.39 -9.84 4.06
N ALA A 187 13.40 -9.05 3.68
CA ALA A 187 12.11 -9.02 4.36
C ALA A 187 11.40 -10.39 4.32
N SER A 188 11.48 -11.10 3.19
CA SER A 188 10.92 -12.44 3.04
C SER A 188 11.64 -13.45 3.94
N PHE A 189 12.96 -13.44 3.96
CA PHE A 189 13.75 -14.31 4.85
C PHE A 189 13.50 -14.01 6.32
N TYR A 190 13.36 -12.76 6.70
CA TYR A 190 12.99 -12.38 8.05
C TYR A 190 11.65 -13.00 8.46
N ALA A 191 10.64 -12.88 7.60
CA ALA A 191 9.33 -13.47 7.86
C ALA A 191 9.39 -14.99 7.98
N VAL A 192 10.14 -15.67 7.11
CA VAL A 192 10.31 -17.13 7.15
C VAL A 192 11.09 -17.57 8.39
N TYR A 193 12.14 -16.84 8.77
CA TYR A 193 12.97 -17.16 9.95
C TYR A 193 12.17 -17.07 11.25
N HIS A 194 11.40 -15.99 11.43
CA HIS A 194 10.61 -15.79 12.66
C HIS A 194 9.32 -16.61 12.67
N GLY A 195 8.75 -16.89 11.52
CA GLY A 195 7.48 -17.60 11.40
C GLY A 195 6.28 -16.88 12.02
N ALA A 196 5.13 -17.55 11.99
CA ALA A 196 3.86 -16.97 12.46
C ALA A 196 3.86 -16.65 13.97
N GLU A 197 4.60 -17.40 14.77
CA GLU A 197 4.68 -17.19 16.21
C GLU A 197 5.73 -16.13 16.60
N GLY A 198 6.85 -16.07 15.88
CA GLY A 198 7.93 -15.14 16.19
C GLY A 198 7.66 -13.69 15.75
N LEU A 199 6.88 -13.46 14.70
CA LEU A 199 6.57 -12.11 14.23
C LEU A 199 5.78 -11.28 15.26
N PRO A 200 4.74 -11.78 15.94
CA PRO A 200 4.07 -11.06 17.02
C PRO A 200 5.00 -10.72 18.18
N VAL A 201 5.87 -11.65 18.56
CA VAL A 201 6.87 -11.43 19.63
C VAL A 201 7.85 -10.34 19.22
N SER A 202 8.34 -10.35 17.98
CA SER A 202 9.24 -9.31 17.45
C SER A 202 8.59 -7.92 17.51
N TYR A 203 7.32 -7.79 17.17
CA TYR A 203 6.60 -6.53 17.26
C TYR A 203 6.56 -5.97 18.69
N THR A 204 6.15 -6.80 19.65
CA THR A 204 6.02 -6.38 21.05
C THR A 204 7.37 -6.07 21.68
N HIS A 205 8.39 -6.86 21.36
CA HIS A 205 9.75 -6.67 21.89
C HIS A 205 10.42 -5.39 21.37
N LEU A 206 10.36 -5.15 20.08
CA LEU A 206 10.93 -3.93 19.48
C LEU A 206 10.29 -2.66 20.04
N ARG A 207 8.98 -2.67 20.26
CA ARG A 207 8.26 -1.53 20.83
C ARG A 207 8.65 -1.25 22.29
N ALA A 208 9.01 -2.27 23.06
CA ALA A 208 9.45 -2.12 24.43
C ALA A 208 10.81 -1.39 24.53
N HIS A 209 11.66 -1.51 23.52
CA HIS A 209 12.96 -0.85 23.48
C HIS A 209 12.92 0.60 22.98
N GLU A 210 11.92 0.97 22.21
CA GLU A 210 11.73 2.36 21.75
C GLU A 210 11.30 3.31 22.88
N THR A 211 10.87 2.80 24.02
CA THR A 211 10.38 3.60 25.15
C THR A 211 11.40 3.81 26.29
N THR A 212 12.61 3.29 26.16
CA THR A 212 13.62 3.35 27.25
C THR A 212 14.66 4.45 27.08
N ASP A 213 14.66 5.21 26.00
CA ASP A 213 15.60 6.31 25.75
C ASP A 213 14.89 7.68 25.76
N ASN A 214 14.32 8.02 26.92
CA ASN A 214 13.93 9.39 27.27
C ASN A 214 14.39 9.74 28.68
#